data_4711b51b2ed2a18b4147f47ddc4c927c
#
_entry.id   4711b51b2ed2a18b4147f47ddc4c927c
#
_cell.length_a   1.000
_cell.length_b   1.000
_cell.length_c   1.000
_cell.angle_alpha   90.00
_cell.angle_beta   90.00
_cell.angle_gamma   90.00
#
_symmetry.space_group_name_H-M   'P 1'
#
loop_
_entity.id
_entity.type
_entity.pdbx_description
1 polymer ?
#
loop_
_entity_poly.entity_id
_entity_poly.type
_entity_poly.pdbx_seq_one_letter_code
_entity_poly.pdbx_strand_id
1 'polypeptide(L)'
;MFILSFALSAGISQFKTPIPRIHDEFSYLLASDTFSEGRLANPSHSFWKHFESFHIFHQPSYASKYPPGQGLFLAAGQVLTGRPIVGVWLSIALACAAICWMLQAWVPPRWALAGGLLSALHPLIILWGQNFWGGGVAVLGGALLFGAVRRLIIQPRTVTAIIAGVGLFLLAVSRPFEGFLTALSAALLLLIWMVRQQQFSRMLLFRSVLLPLGIASLCILGALAYYNDSVTGSPSRFPYQVYEESASPTPLFIWGTPRTVNFTNPHLEKYHSEWSFATYQRQQELNGYLSTVSLKASRLIGNLIVFPLGIFLVMLPWILKDRWVQFAAMVVLLICLVDLCGATFFQPHYLAPVIPLFIFLLIQGARHWRVAGWKDRNRGPVFVAGLSLIFIAMSFTRIWLYASTPDLPPQYKIALQRSELIEKLKAQPKKDLVFVKYSTEHDPHFEWVYNRADIDRAEVVWAHILDEKENDKLIKYFADRQIWWIDADAEQVILNPIENMPLPR
;
A
#
# COMPACT_ATOMS: atom_id res chain seq x y z
N MET A 1 12.04 16.62 9.16
CA MET A 1 11.50 15.27 8.97
C MET A 1 11.55 14.81 7.52
N PHE A 2 11.07 15.62 6.57
CA PHE A 2 11.08 15.25 5.15
C PHE A 2 12.48 14.83 4.65
N ILE A 3 13.47 15.69 4.78
CA ILE A 3 14.84 15.41 4.31
C ILE A 3 15.42 14.15 4.98
N LEU A 4 15.24 14.00 6.29
CA LEU A 4 15.74 12.83 7.03
C LEU A 4 15.10 11.54 6.51
N SER A 5 13.77 11.51 6.40
CA SER A 5 13.07 10.31 5.98
C SER A 5 13.33 9.95 4.52
N PHE A 6 13.43 10.96 3.64
CA PHE A 6 13.80 10.75 2.24
C PHE A 6 15.25 10.18 2.14
N ALA A 7 16.20 10.80 2.85
CA ALA A 7 17.59 10.35 2.84
C ALA A 7 17.77 8.95 3.42
N LEU A 8 17.01 8.59 4.47
CA LEU A 8 17.00 7.22 5.01
C LEU A 8 16.48 6.20 3.97
N SER A 9 15.34 6.48 3.35
CA SER A 9 14.76 5.57 2.35
C SER A 9 15.71 5.40 1.15
N ALA A 10 16.22 6.50 0.61
CA ALA A 10 17.16 6.49 -0.51
C ALA A 10 18.48 5.81 -0.14
N GLY A 11 19.02 6.09 1.07
CA GLY A 11 20.26 5.50 1.56
C GLY A 11 20.18 3.99 1.73
N ILE A 12 19.10 3.48 2.31
CA ILE A 12 18.87 2.03 2.47
C ILE A 12 18.82 1.35 1.11
N SER A 13 18.19 1.97 0.12
CA SER A 13 18.08 1.43 -1.24
C SER A 13 19.42 1.34 -1.99
N GLN A 14 20.48 2.03 -1.53
CA GLN A 14 21.84 1.87 -2.09
C GLN A 14 22.46 0.51 -1.70
N PHE A 15 22.10 -0.05 -0.55
CA PHE A 15 22.59 -1.36 -0.12
C PHE A 15 21.85 -2.50 -0.78
N LYS A 16 20.56 -2.32 -1.04
CA LYS A 16 19.69 -3.32 -1.64
C LYS A 16 18.64 -2.63 -2.50
N THR A 17 18.87 -2.61 -3.81
CA THR A 17 17.97 -1.96 -4.77
C THR A 17 16.59 -2.62 -4.69
N PRO A 18 15.52 -1.84 -4.44
CA PRO A 18 14.17 -2.38 -4.46
C PRO A 18 13.79 -2.89 -5.84
N ILE A 19 13.36 -4.14 -5.91
CA ILE A 19 12.81 -4.79 -7.10
C ILE A 19 11.40 -5.31 -6.78
N PRO A 20 10.45 -5.34 -7.74
CA PRO A 20 9.12 -5.86 -7.50
C PRO A 20 9.18 -7.38 -7.27
N ARG A 21 8.42 -7.88 -6.28
CA ARG A 21 8.48 -9.26 -5.79
C ARG A 21 7.14 -9.96 -5.73
N ILE A 22 6.05 -9.19 -5.71
CA ILE A 22 4.69 -9.69 -5.53
C ILE A 22 3.75 -9.03 -6.53
N HIS A 23 2.64 -9.67 -6.79
CA HIS A 23 1.61 -9.24 -7.76
C HIS A 23 1.19 -7.78 -7.62
N ASP A 24 0.97 -7.33 -6.37
CA ASP A 24 0.57 -5.95 -6.06
C ASP A 24 1.57 -4.94 -6.60
N GLU A 25 2.86 -5.19 -6.42
CA GLU A 25 3.93 -4.26 -6.84
C GLU A 25 3.95 -4.10 -8.35
N PHE A 26 3.77 -5.19 -9.10
CA PHE A 26 3.70 -5.13 -10.56
C PHE A 26 2.45 -4.39 -11.05
N SER A 27 1.33 -4.60 -10.39
CA SER A 27 0.09 -3.87 -10.69
C SER A 27 0.24 -2.36 -10.44
N TYR A 28 0.89 -1.94 -9.34
CA TYR A 28 1.20 -0.54 -9.08
C TYR A 28 2.24 0.03 -10.07
N LEU A 29 3.21 -0.77 -10.51
CA LEU A 29 4.18 -0.34 -11.53
C LEU A 29 3.51 -0.17 -12.90
N LEU A 30 2.54 -1.01 -13.27
CA LEU A 30 1.71 -0.79 -14.45
C LEU A 30 0.94 0.53 -14.35
N ALA A 31 0.34 0.84 -13.19
CA ALA A 31 -0.31 2.13 -12.97
C ALA A 31 0.67 3.29 -13.10
N SER A 32 1.88 3.15 -12.53
CA SER A 32 2.96 4.14 -12.67
C SER A 32 3.31 4.40 -14.13
N ASP A 33 3.52 3.35 -14.90
CA ASP A 33 3.89 3.43 -16.30
C ASP A 33 2.77 4.08 -17.13
N THR A 34 1.50 3.67 -16.89
CA THR A 34 0.32 4.27 -17.52
C THR A 34 0.20 5.76 -17.23
N PHE A 35 0.34 6.16 -15.96
CA PHE A 35 0.18 7.57 -15.55
C PHE A 35 1.37 8.44 -15.98
N SER A 36 2.57 7.88 -16.06
CA SER A 36 3.75 8.61 -16.55
C SER A 36 3.64 8.98 -18.03
N GLU A 37 2.81 8.26 -18.78
CA GLU A 37 2.48 8.53 -20.18
C GLU A 37 1.22 9.42 -20.33
N GLY A 38 0.66 9.95 -19.23
CA GLY A 38 -0.50 10.82 -19.23
C GLY A 38 -1.84 10.11 -19.47
N ARG A 39 -1.90 8.79 -19.33
CA ARG A 39 -3.12 7.97 -19.47
C ARG A 39 -3.62 7.51 -18.10
N LEU A 40 -4.92 7.21 -17.98
CA LEU A 40 -5.52 6.61 -16.77
C LEU A 40 -5.69 5.10 -16.92
N ALA A 41 -5.85 4.63 -18.16
CA ALA A 41 -5.91 3.23 -18.54
C ALA A 41 -5.33 3.05 -19.94
N ASN A 42 -4.99 1.84 -20.33
CA ASN A 42 -4.50 1.51 -21.66
C ASN A 42 -5.58 0.71 -22.41
N PRO A 43 -5.59 0.74 -23.77
CA PRO A 43 -6.48 -0.11 -24.53
C PRO A 43 -6.17 -1.59 -24.26
N SER A 44 -7.20 -2.42 -24.28
CA SER A 44 -7.02 -3.87 -24.21
C SER A 44 -6.25 -4.37 -25.43
N HIS A 45 -5.27 -5.24 -25.20
CA HIS A 45 -4.47 -5.82 -26.28
C HIS A 45 -5.24 -6.99 -26.96
N SER A 46 -5.13 -7.14 -28.28
CA SER A 46 -5.82 -8.23 -29.01
C SER A 46 -5.39 -9.63 -28.55
N PHE A 47 -4.15 -9.79 -28.11
CA PHE A 47 -3.60 -11.03 -27.56
C PHE A 47 -3.60 -11.07 -26.03
N TRP A 48 -4.54 -10.38 -25.37
CA TRP A 48 -4.58 -10.23 -23.91
C TRP A 48 -4.49 -11.54 -23.12
N LYS A 49 -4.95 -12.66 -23.66
CA LYS A 49 -4.87 -13.98 -23.01
C LYS A 49 -3.43 -14.44 -22.75
N HIS A 50 -2.50 -14.09 -23.64
CA HIS A 50 -1.08 -14.36 -23.41
C HIS A 50 -0.47 -13.49 -22.31
N PHE A 51 -1.09 -12.38 -21.98
CA PHE A 51 -0.59 -11.37 -21.02
C PHE A 51 -1.37 -11.34 -19.73
N GLU A 52 -2.38 -12.20 -19.59
CA GLU A 52 -3.25 -12.23 -18.40
C GLU A 52 -2.41 -12.42 -17.14
N SER A 53 -2.67 -11.58 -16.12
CA SER A 53 -1.83 -11.53 -14.95
C SER A 53 -2.61 -11.08 -13.71
N PHE A 54 -2.02 -11.31 -12.53
CA PHE A 54 -2.67 -11.03 -11.26
C PHE A 54 -2.84 -9.53 -11.01
N HIS A 55 -3.99 -9.15 -10.49
CA HIS A 55 -4.29 -7.80 -10.04
C HIS A 55 -4.27 -6.75 -11.16
N ILE A 56 -4.42 -7.19 -12.39
CA ILE A 56 -4.40 -6.38 -13.61
C ILE A 56 -5.66 -6.69 -14.43
N PHE A 57 -6.34 -5.64 -14.88
CA PHE A 57 -7.37 -5.76 -15.90
C PHE A 57 -6.75 -5.99 -17.27
N HIS A 58 -7.37 -6.86 -18.06
CA HIS A 58 -7.09 -6.99 -19.49
C HIS A 58 -8.31 -6.65 -20.34
N GLN A 59 -9.49 -6.64 -19.72
CA GLN A 59 -10.78 -6.25 -20.28
C GLN A 59 -11.58 -5.48 -19.22
N PRO A 60 -12.28 -4.37 -19.55
CA PRO A 60 -12.38 -3.72 -20.86
C PRO A 60 -11.14 -2.87 -21.21
N SER A 61 -10.24 -2.65 -20.28
CA SER A 61 -9.01 -1.90 -20.42
C SER A 61 -7.81 -2.66 -19.86
N TYR A 62 -6.60 -2.31 -20.28
CA TYR A 62 -5.37 -2.82 -19.65
C TYR A 62 -4.93 -1.83 -18.56
N ALA A 63 -5.17 -2.20 -17.30
CA ALA A 63 -4.96 -1.29 -16.16
C ALA A 63 -4.79 -2.04 -14.83
N SER A 64 -4.23 -1.37 -13.84
CA SER A 64 -4.17 -1.85 -12.45
C SER A 64 -5.57 -1.91 -11.83
N LYS A 65 -5.84 -2.93 -10.98
CA LYS A 65 -7.06 -2.97 -10.18
C LYS A 65 -7.07 -1.97 -9.02
N TYR A 66 -5.90 -1.48 -8.62
CA TYR A 66 -5.75 -0.66 -7.42
C TYR A 66 -6.17 0.79 -7.63
N PRO A 67 -6.59 1.47 -6.53
CA PRO A 67 -6.83 2.90 -6.56
C PRO A 67 -5.57 3.67 -6.99
N PRO A 68 -5.71 4.82 -7.67
CA PRO A 68 -4.62 5.47 -8.39
C PRO A 68 -3.53 6.13 -7.51
N GLY A 69 -3.78 6.35 -6.22
CA GLY A 69 -2.92 7.17 -5.38
C GLY A 69 -1.45 6.72 -5.31
N GLN A 70 -1.21 5.43 -5.07
CA GLN A 70 0.16 4.89 -5.06
C GLN A 70 0.79 4.98 -6.45
N GLY A 71 0.06 4.60 -7.50
CA GLY A 71 0.52 4.70 -8.89
C GLY A 71 0.91 6.13 -9.29
N LEU A 72 0.16 7.14 -8.86
CA LEU A 72 0.47 8.56 -9.11
C LEU A 72 1.78 8.99 -8.46
N PHE A 73 2.06 8.57 -7.22
CA PHE A 73 3.34 8.84 -6.58
C PHE A 73 4.50 8.14 -7.29
N LEU A 74 4.31 6.89 -7.69
CA LEU A 74 5.30 6.14 -8.47
C LEU A 74 5.55 6.83 -9.83
N ALA A 75 4.49 7.25 -10.53
CA ALA A 75 4.60 7.99 -11.80
C ALA A 75 5.35 9.31 -11.63
N ALA A 76 5.10 10.05 -10.56
CA ALA A 76 5.87 11.26 -10.25
C ALA A 76 7.36 10.96 -10.10
N GLY A 77 7.72 9.89 -9.38
CA GLY A 77 9.12 9.44 -9.30
C GLY A 77 9.70 9.05 -10.65
N GLN A 78 8.93 8.32 -11.46
CA GLN A 78 9.33 7.88 -12.82
C GLN A 78 9.55 9.07 -13.77
N VAL A 79 8.64 10.03 -13.79
CA VAL A 79 8.75 11.23 -14.64
C VAL A 79 9.92 12.12 -14.22
N LEU A 80 10.12 12.31 -12.92
CA LEU A 80 11.16 13.21 -12.41
C LEU A 80 12.57 12.63 -12.49
N THR A 81 12.71 11.31 -12.38
CA THR A 81 14.03 10.67 -12.18
C THR A 81 14.26 9.41 -13.03
N GLY A 82 13.28 8.97 -13.81
CA GLY A 82 13.30 7.67 -14.49
C GLY A 82 13.06 6.47 -13.56
N ARG A 83 12.84 6.68 -12.25
CA ARG A 83 12.78 5.63 -11.23
C ARG A 83 11.49 5.72 -10.40
N PRO A 84 10.53 4.79 -10.53
CA PRO A 84 9.29 4.80 -9.75
C PRO A 84 9.52 4.78 -8.23
N ILE A 85 10.59 4.12 -7.75
CA ILE A 85 10.90 4.00 -6.32
C ILE A 85 11.11 5.35 -5.63
N VAL A 86 11.56 6.39 -6.37
CA VAL A 86 11.70 7.75 -5.84
C VAL A 86 10.34 8.31 -5.41
N GLY A 87 9.26 7.94 -6.08
CA GLY A 87 7.89 8.28 -5.68
C GLY A 87 7.49 7.64 -4.35
N VAL A 88 7.96 6.42 -4.07
CA VAL A 88 7.79 5.80 -2.74
C VAL A 88 8.51 6.61 -1.67
N TRP A 89 9.80 6.93 -1.88
CA TRP A 89 10.58 7.73 -0.91
C TRP A 89 9.94 9.09 -0.65
N LEU A 90 9.40 9.72 -1.70
CA LEU A 90 8.68 10.98 -1.60
C LEU A 90 7.41 10.85 -0.74
N SER A 91 6.59 9.80 -0.97
CA SER A 91 5.38 9.56 -0.18
C SER A 91 5.68 9.32 1.29
N ILE A 92 6.71 8.53 1.61
CA ILE A 92 7.16 8.24 2.97
C ILE A 92 7.71 9.50 3.65
N ALA A 93 8.52 10.29 2.95
CA ALA A 93 9.07 11.53 3.47
C ALA A 93 7.99 12.57 3.81
N LEU A 94 7.00 12.72 2.91
CA LEU A 94 5.82 13.56 3.14
C LEU A 94 4.97 13.05 4.30
N ALA A 95 4.77 11.73 4.42
CA ALA A 95 4.02 11.11 5.51
C ALA A 95 4.67 11.40 6.87
N CYS A 96 5.98 11.20 7.02
CA CYS A 96 6.71 11.48 8.26
C CYS A 96 6.71 12.98 8.61
N ALA A 97 6.82 13.86 7.61
CA ALA A 97 6.69 15.29 7.81
C ALA A 97 5.27 15.68 8.25
N ALA A 98 4.25 15.09 7.63
CA ALA A 98 2.84 15.32 7.96
C ALA A 98 2.48 14.79 9.35
N ILE A 99 3.02 13.64 9.78
CA ILE A 99 2.86 13.15 11.17
C ILE A 99 3.44 14.16 12.15
N CYS A 100 4.64 14.66 11.92
CA CYS A 100 5.25 15.68 12.76
C CYS A 100 4.38 16.95 12.80
N TRP A 101 3.87 17.41 11.66
CA TRP A 101 2.96 18.54 11.56
C TRP A 101 1.63 18.26 12.26
N MET A 102 1.03 17.08 12.10
CA MET A 102 -0.17 16.68 12.81
C MET A 102 0.05 16.80 14.32
N LEU A 103 1.11 16.17 14.83
CA LEU A 103 1.42 16.12 16.25
C LEU A 103 1.63 17.50 16.88
N GLN A 104 2.10 18.52 16.13
CA GLN A 104 2.20 19.89 16.64
C GLN A 104 0.86 20.49 17.09
N ALA A 105 -0.28 20.00 16.59
CA ALA A 105 -1.59 20.41 17.07
C ALA A 105 -2.12 19.55 18.25
N TRP A 106 -1.47 18.42 18.52
CA TRP A 106 -1.94 17.41 19.49
C TRP A 106 -1.10 17.36 20.76
N VAL A 107 0.20 17.67 20.64
CA VAL A 107 1.19 17.58 21.74
C VAL A 107 2.17 18.75 21.67
N PRO A 108 2.90 19.05 22.77
CA PRO A 108 3.93 20.10 22.76
C PRO A 108 5.02 19.86 21.68
N PRO A 109 5.65 20.93 21.13
CA PRO A 109 6.52 20.84 19.95
C PRO A 109 7.68 19.84 20.07
N ARG A 110 8.31 19.71 21.25
CA ARG A 110 9.38 18.73 21.47
C ARG A 110 8.91 17.28 21.31
N TRP A 111 7.68 16.99 21.72
CA TRP A 111 7.07 15.68 21.58
C TRP A 111 6.56 15.43 20.15
N ALA A 112 6.12 16.46 19.47
CA ALA A 112 5.78 16.38 18.04
C ALA A 112 7.02 16.02 17.20
N LEU A 113 8.18 16.64 17.52
CA LEU A 113 9.46 16.29 16.90
C LEU A 113 9.84 14.84 17.20
N ALA A 114 9.73 14.40 18.46
CA ALA A 114 10.01 13.02 18.85
C ALA A 114 9.13 12.02 18.09
N GLY A 115 7.82 12.33 17.92
CA GLY A 115 6.91 11.48 17.13
C GLY A 115 7.25 11.45 15.64
N GLY A 116 7.70 12.57 15.07
CA GLY A 116 8.20 12.60 13.70
C GLY A 116 9.46 11.75 13.53
N LEU A 117 10.41 11.81 14.46
CA LEU A 117 11.62 10.98 14.47
C LEU A 117 11.28 9.50 14.65
N LEU A 118 10.37 9.19 15.58
CA LEU A 118 9.87 7.83 15.78
C LEU A 118 9.26 7.28 14.49
N SER A 119 8.46 8.08 13.77
CA SER A 119 7.86 7.67 12.50
C SER A 119 8.91 7.39 11.44
N ALA A 120 9.91 8.26 11.29
CA ALA A 120 10.99 8.09 10.30
C ALA A 120 11.87 6.85 10.57
N LEU A 121 12.01 6.46 11.85
CA LEU A 121 12.81 5.31 12.28
C LEU A 121 11.98 4.05 12.53
N HIS A 122 10.64 4.11 12.38
CA HIS A 122 9.78 2.96 12.62
C HIS A 122 10.02 1.89 11.55
N PRO A 123 10.36 0.62 11.92
CA PRO A 123 10.70 -0.43 10.97
C PRO A 123 9.66 -0.68 9.89
N LEU A 124 8.37 -0.61 10.22
CA LEU A 124 7.29 -0.75 9.26
C LEU A 124 7.31 0.36 8.20
N ILE A 125 7.53 1.61 8.59
CA ILE A 125 7.60 2.76 7.68
C ILE A 125 8.86 2.68 6.81
N ILE A 126 9.98 2.26 7.40
CA ILE A 126 11.23 2.01 6.67
C ILE A 126 11.02 0.92 5.61
N LEU A 127 10.38 -0.20 5.99
CA LEU A 127 10.08 -1.30 5.06
C LEU A 127 9.18 -0.83 3.91
N TRP A 128 8.17 0.00 4.19
CA TRP A 128 7.32 0.57 3.13
C TRP A 128 8.09 1.49 2.18
N GLY A 129 9.18 2.09 2.64
CA GLY A 129 10.11 2.86 1.80
C GLY A 129 10.96 2.01 0.85
N GLN A 130 10.93 0.67 0.96
CA GLN A 130 11.74 -0.28 0.20
C GLN A 130 10.90 -1.21 -0.70
N ASN A 131 9.64 -0.88 -0.95
CA ASN A 131 8.76 -1.63 -1.84
C ASN A 131 7.77 -0.70 -2.56
N PHE A 132 7.10 -1.21 -3.63
CA PHE A 132 6.25 -0.37 -4.47
C PHE A 132 4.79 -0.31 -4.00
N TRP A 133 4.40 -1.04 -2.99
CA TRP A 133 3.00 -1.20 -2.55
C TRP A 133 2.66 -0.54 -1.22
N GLY A 134 3.58 0.04 -0.50
CA GLY A 134 3.47 0.49 0.88
C GLY A 134 2.33 1.47 1.19
N GLY A 135 2.19 1.80 2.48
CA GLY A 135 1.11 2.63 3.01
C GLY A 135 1.39 4.14 3.05
N GLY A 136 2.51 4.63 2.48
CA GLY A 136 2.96 6.03 2.64
C GLY A 136 1.91 7.07 2.28
N VAL A 137 1.20 6.88 1.17
CA VAL A 137 0.15 7.81 0.69
C VAL A 137 -1.03 7.87 1.67
N ALA A 138 -1.47 6.73 2.19
CA ALA A 138 -2.58 6.68 3.15
C ALA A 138 -2.19 7.24 4.53
N VAL A 139 -0.95 7.01 4.99
CA VAL A 139 -0.40 7.65 6.20
C VAL A 139 -0.39 9.18 6.04
N LEU A 140 0.07 9.68 4.88
CA LEU A 140 0.05 11.10 4.56
C LEU A 140 -1.37 11.67 4.62
N GLY A 141 -2.34 10.99 3.98
CA GLY A 141 -3.75 11.37 4.00
C GLY A 141 -4.32 11.45 5.41
N GLY A 142 -4.10 10.43 6.24
CA GLY A 142 -4.54 10.39 7.64
C GLY A 142 -3.90 11.48 8.50
N ALA A 143 -2.60 11.72 8.34
CA ALA A 143 -1.89 12.76 9.07
C ALA A 143 -2.39 14.18 8.73
N LEU A 144 -2.62 14.46 7.43
CA LEU A 144 -3.19 15.74 6.99
C LEU A 144 -4.61 15.92 7.52
N LEU A 145 -5.45 14.89 7.43
CA LEU A 145 -6.83 14.93 7.90
C LEU A 145 -6.90 15.22 9.41
N PHE A 146 -6.27 14.40 10.26
CA PHE A 146 -6.34 14.57 11.70
C PHE A 146 -5.61 15.82 12.20
N GLY A 147 -4.51 16.20 11.54
CA GLY A 147 -3.81 17.44 11.81
C GLY A 147 -4.63 18.68 11.50
N ALA A 148 -5.37 18.65 10.41
CA ALA A 148 -6.25 19.73 9.98
C ALA A 148 -7.51 19.78 10.86
N VAL A 149 -8.19 18.67 11.11
CA VAL A 149 -9.39 18.62 11.97
C VAL A 149 -9.09 19.19 13.36
N ARG A 150 -7.96 18.84 13.96
CA ARG A 150 -7.57 19.37 15.25
C ARG A 150 -7.38 20.89 15.22
N ARG A 151 -6.78 21.43 14.16
CA ARG A 151 -6.59 22.88 13.98
C ARG A 151 -7.89 23.61 13.68
N LEU A 152 -8.81 23.01 12.91
CA LEU A 152 -10.14 23.58 12.66
C LEU A 152 -10.94 23.75 13.97
N ILE A 153 -10.81 22.78 14.88
CA ILE A 153 -11.43 22.84 16.20
C ILE A 153 -10.85 23.99 17.07
N ILE A 154 -9.55 24.26 16.92
CA ILE A 154 -8.89 25.38 17.65
C ILE A 154 -9.23 26.72 16.98
N GLN A 155 -9.09 26.80 15.67
CA GLN A 155 -9.33 28.00 14.88
C GLN A 155 -9.80 27.64 13.46
N PRO A 156 -11.08 27.83 13.12
CA PRO A 156 -11.60 27.58 11.79
C PRO A 156 -10.93 28.48 10.74
N ARG A 157 -10.23 27.90 9.78
CA ARG A 157 -9.55 28.59 8.67
C ARG A 157 -9.74 27.81 7.37
N THR A 158 -10.07 28.49 6.28
CA THR A 158 -10.27 27.91 4.94
C THR A 158 -9.07 27.08 4.47
N VAL A 159 -7.84 27.60 4.64
CA VAL A 159 -6.62 26.88 4.27
C VAL A 159 -6.50 25.54 5.01
N THR A 160 -6.89 25.52 6.29
CA THR A 160 -6.87 24.26 7.08
C THR A 160 -7.93 23.28 6.60
N ALA A 161 -9.11 23.77 6.17
CA ALA A 161 -10.14 22.91 5.57
C ALA A 161 -9.68 22.36 4.21
N ILE A 162 -8.96 23.13 3.40
CA ILE A 162 -8.36 22.66 2.15
C ILE A 162 -7.34 21.54 2.44
N ILE A 163 -6.48 21.71 3.46
CA ILE A 163 -5.54 20.64 3.86
C ILE A 163 -6.28 19.37 4.28
N ALA A 164 -7.41 19.49 5.01
CA ALA A 164 -8.27 18.35 5.32
C ALA A 164 -8.82 17.71 4.04
N GLY A 165 -9.25 18.51 3.06
CA GLY A 165 -9.71 18.06 1.75
C GLY A 165 -8.63 17.29 0.99
N VAL A 166 -7.38 17.76 1.01
CA VAL A 166 -6.23 17.01 0.45
C VAL A 166 -6.03 15.69 1.17
N GLY A 167 -6.13 15.67 2.50
CA GLY A 167 -6.09 14.43 3.28
C GLY A 167 -7.19 13.44 2.88
N LEU A 168 -8.43 13.92 2.73
CA LEU A 168 -9.56 13.13 2.24
C LEU A 168 -9.32 12.58 0.83
N PHE A 169 -8.81 13.39 -0.08
CA PHE A 169 -8.46 12.97 -1.44
C PHE A 169 -7.45 11.81 -1.42
N LEU A 170 -6.33 11.98 -0.69
CA LEU A 170 -5.29 10.96 -0.60
C LEU A 170 -5.81 9.64 0.00
N LEU A 171 -6.71 9.71 0.99
CA LEU A 171 -7.37 8.52 1.54
C LEU A 171 -8.28 7.85 0.50
N ALA A 172 -9.11 8.61 -0.19
CA ALA A 172 -10.04 8.12 -1.19
C ALA A 172 -9.35 7.43 -2.37
N VAL A 173 -8.21 7.99 -2.83
CA VAL A 173 -7.45 7.43 -3.98
C VAL A 173 -6.41 6.39 -3.59
N SER A 174 -6.21 6.10 -2.29
CA SER A 174 -5.24 5.08 -1.84
C SER A 174 -5.88 3.92 -1.09
N ARG A 175 -6.79 4.20 -0.16
CA ARG A 175 -7.47 3.22 0.70
C ARG A 175 -8.95 3.60 0.85
N PRO A 176 -9.79 3.34 -0.16
CA PRO A 176 -11.18 3.82 -0.16
C PRO A 176 -11.98 3.34 1.05
N PHE A 177 -11.84 2.10 1.49
CA PHE A 177 -12.61 1.53 2.59
C PHE A 177 -12.13 2.02 3.97
N GLU A 178 -10.88 1.77 4.34
CA GLU A 178 -10.30 2.20 5.62
C GLU A 178 -10.20 3.73 5.68
N GLY A 179 -9.94 4.35 4.54
CA GLY A 179 -9.97 5.81 4.38
C GLY A 179 -11.35 6.40 4.62
N PHE A 180 -12.42 5.75 4.14
CA PHE A 180 -13.80 6.17 4.41
C PHE A 180 -14.14 6.09 5.91
N LEU A 181 -13.81 4.99 6.59
CA LEU A 181 -14.04 4.85 8.03
C LEU A 181 -13.25 5.91 8.83
N THR A 182 -12.02 6.18 8.40
CA THR A 182 -11.16 7.22 8.99
C THR A 182 -11.78 8.61 8.78
N ALA A 183 -12.23 8.91 7.57
CA ALA A 183 -12.88 10.17 7.20
C ALA A 183 -14.21 10.35 7.94
N LEU A 184 -15.02 9.31 8.06
CA LEU A 184 -16.27 9.31 8.81
C LEU A 184 -16.04 9.63 10.30
N SER A 185 -15.01 9.00 10.90
CA SER A 185 -14.64 9.27 12.31
C SER A 185 -14.22 10.73 12.52
N ALA A 186 -13.45 11.30 11.60
CA ALA A 186 -13.03 12.68 11.62
C ALA A 186 -14.21 13.65 11.38
N ALA A 187 -15.11 13.32 10.45
CA ALA A 187 -16.32 14.10 10.15
C ALA A 187 -17.28 14.12 11.33
N LEU A 188 -17.52 12.98 11.99
CA LEU A 188 -18.36 12.89 13.19
C LEU A 188 -17.78 13.73 14.35
N LEU A 189 -16.47 13.67 14.58
CA LEU A 189 -15.79 14.51 15.56
C LEU A 189 -16.00 16.00 15.27
N LEU A 190 -15.80 16.40 14.01
CA LEU A 190 -15.94 17.79 13.57
C LEU A 190 -17.40 18.25 13.69
N LEU A 191 -18.37 17.42 13.29
CA LEU A 191 -19.79 17.71 13.39
C LEU A 191 -20.23 17.87 14.86
N ILE A 192 -19.86 16.93 15.74
CA ILE A 192 -20.17 17.03 17.19
C ILE A 192 -19.60 18.31 17.78
N TRP A 193 -18.37 18.66 17.39
CA TRP A 193 -17.75 19.90 17.83
C TRP A 193 -18.52 21.13 17.31
N MET A 194 -18.88 21.17 16.01
CA MET A 194 -19.60 22.30 15.40
C MET A 194 -20.96 22.54 16.05
N VAL A 195 -21.67 21.48 16.45
CA VAL A 195 -22.96 21.57 17.10
C VAL A 195 -22.82 22.09 18.55
N ARG A 196 -21.75 21.66 19.26
CA ARG A 196 -21.57 21.97 20.68
C ARG A 196 -20.82 23.29 20.96
N GLN A 197 -20.04 23.79 20.00
CA GLN A 197 -19.28 25.01 20.19
C GLN A 197 -20.16 26.25 20.08
N GLN A 198 -19.82 27.30 20.84
CA GLN A 198 -20.54 28.60 20.87
C GLN A 198 -19.62 29.80 20.55
N GLN A 199 -18.32 29.54 20.30
CA GLN A 199 -17.31 30.58 20.10
C GLN A 199 -17.33 31.20 18.70
N PHE A 200 -17.76 30.45 17.69
CA PHE A 200 -17.68 30.83 16.29
C PHE A 200 -19.08 30.96 15.68
N SER A 201 -19.31 32.00 14.88
CA SER A 201 -20.58 32.17 14.19
C SER A 201 -20.82 31.05 13.16
N ARG A 202 -22.08 30.70 12.94
CA ARG A 202 -22.48 29.69 11.94
C ARG A 202 -22.01 30.05 10.53
N MET A 203 -22.01 31.35 10.18
CA MET A 203 -21.54 31.85 8.91
C MET A 203 -20.03 31.62 8.72
N LEU A 204 -19.23 31.84 9.77
CA LEU A 204 -17.79 31.54 9.74
C LEU A 204 -17.54 30.06 9.53
N LEU A 205 -18.23 29.18 10.28
CA LEU A 205 -18.10 27.74 10.12
C LEU A 205 -18.52 27.28 8.73
N PHE A 206 -19.60 27.82 8.19
CA PHE A 206 -20.02 27.51 6.84
C PHE A 206 -18.94 27.91 5.79
N ARG A 207 -18.48 29.18 5.83
CA ARG A 207 -17.50 29.67 4.83
C ARG A 207 -16.11 29.07 4.96
N SER A 208 -15.64 28.83 6.20
CA SER A 208 -14.26 28.40 6.46
C SER A 208 -14.09 26.90 6.60
N VAL A 209 -15.18 26.14 6.81
CA VAL A 209 -15.12 24.69 7.03
C VAL A 209 -16.01 23.93 6.05
N LEU A 210 -17.34 24.15 6.10
CA LEU A 210 -18.29 23.33 5.34
C LEU A 210 -18.15 23.53 3.83
N LEU A 211 -18.08 24.80 3.38
CA LEU A 211 -17.99 25.11 1.95
C LEU A 211 -16.69 24.55 1.32
N PRO A 212 -15.49 24.77 1.89
CA PRO A 212 -14.26 24.19 1.32
C PRO A 212 -14.25 22.66 1.36
N LEU A 213 -14.74 22.03 2.41
CA LEU A 213 -14.83 20.57 2.50
C LEU A 213 -15.88 20.01 1.53
N GLY A 214 -17.01 20.71 1.35
CA GLY A 214 -18.03 20.33 0.37
C GLY A 214 -17.49 20.38 -1.06
N ILE A 215 -16.80 21.47 -1.43
CA ILE A 215 -16.14 21.58 -2.73
C ILE A 215 -15.09 20.48 -2.91
N ALA A 216 -14.23 20.25 -1.92
CA ALA A 216 -13.25 19.18 -1.96
C ALA A 216 -13.91 17.82 -2.16
N SER A 217 -15.01 17.53 -1.45
CA SER A 217 -15.74 16.26 -1.59
C SER A 217 -16.32 16.09 -3.00
N LEU A 218 -16.88 17.14 -3.59
CA LEU A 218 -17.39 17.10 -4.97
C LEU A 218 -16.25 16.87 -5.98
N CYS A 219 -15.09 17.51 -5.80
CA CYS A 219 -13.92 17.29 -6.64
C CYS A 219 -13.40 15.84 -6.51
N ILE A 220 -13.39 15.28 -5.29
CA ILE A 220 -13.00 13.90 -5.05
C ILE A 220 -13.93 12.93 -5.76
N LEU A 221 -15.25 13.12 -5.61
CA LEU A 221 -16.24 12.28 -6.28
C LEU A 221 -16.12 12.35 -7.80
N GLY A 222 -15.94 13.57 -8.35
CA GLY A 222 -15.72 13.76 -9.79
C GLY A 222 -14.44 13.08 -10.29
N ALA A 223 -13.33 13.22 -9.58
CA ALA A 223 -12.06 12.60 -9.94
C ALA A 223 -12.14 11.05 -9.87
N LEU A 224 -12.78 10.50 -8.85
CA LEU A 224 -13.00 9.05 -8.73
C LEU A 224 -13.93 8.54 -9.83
N ALA A 225 -15.03 9.24 -10.11
CA ALA A 225 -15.96 8.87 -11.18
C ALA A 225 -15.25 8.84 -12.54
N TYR A 226 -14.44 9.87 -12.85
CA TYR A 226 -13.66 9.94 -14.08
C TYR A 226 -12.63 8.81 -14.19
N TYR A 227 -11.90 8.52 -13.11
CA TYR A 227 -10.96 7.40 -13.07
C TYR A 227 -11.66 6.05 -13.23
N ASN A 228 -12.74 5.82 -12.49
CA ASN A 228 -13.52 4.59 -12.56
C ASN A 228 -14.04 4.35 -13.99
N ASP A 229 -14.61 5.39 -14.62
CA ASP A 229 -15.10 5.31 -16.00
C ASP A 229 -13.99 4.97 -16.98
N SER A 230 -12.83 5.60 -16.83
CA SER A 230 -11.64 5.35 -17.68
C SER A 230 -11.13 3.90 -17.59
N VAL A 231 -11.27 3.24 -16.45
CA VAL A 231 -10.78 1.87 -16.24
C VAL A 231 -11.87 0.83 -16.50
N THR A 232 -13.08 1.06 -15.99
CA THR A 232 -14.15 0.05 -15.96
C THR A 232 -15.29 0.30 -16.96
N GLY A 233 -15.31 1.47 -17.59
CA GLY A 233 -16.44 1.94 -18.40
C GLY A 233 -17.66 2.34 -17.58
N SER A 234 -17.51 2.53 -16.25
CA SER A 234 -18.61 2.90 -15.36
C SER A 234 -18.14 3.83 -14.23
N PRO A 235 -18.66 5.06 -14.14
CA PRO A 235 -18.20 6.05 -13.15
C PRO A 235 -18.48 5.66 -11.69
N SER A 236 -19.45 4.79 -11.45
CA SER A 236 -19.87 4.37 -10.11
C SER A 236 -19.23 3.07 -9.61
N ARG A 237 -18.48 2.34 -10.45
CA ARG A 237 -17.88 1.05 -10.09
C ARG A 237 -16.39 1.18 -9.91
N PHE A 238 -15.91 0.93 -8.69
CA PHE A 238 -14.48 0.94 -8.41
C PHE A 238 -13.75 -0.18 -9.15
N PRO A 239 -12.59 0.08 -9.76
CA PRO A 239 -11.78 -0.96 -10.41
C PRO A 239 -11.54 -2.17 -9.51
N TYR A 240 -11.16 -1.96 -8.26
CA TYR A 240 -10.95 -3.05 -7.30
C TYR A 240 -12.18 -3.94 -7.15
N GLN A 241 -13.38 -3.35 -7.03
CA GLN A 241 -14.63 -4.10 -6.91
C GLN A 241 -14.93 -4.91 -8.18
N VAL A 242 -14.79 -4.28 -9.35
CA VAL A 242 -15.02 -4.94 -10.65
C VAL A 242 -14.06 -6.11 -10.86
N TYR A 243 -12.78 -5.92 -10.51
CA TYR A 243 -11.78 -6.99 -10.60
C TYR A 243 -12.15 -8.18 -9.68
N GLU A 244 -12.44 -7.92 -8.41
CA GLU A 244 -12.82 -8.98 -7.47
C GLU A 244 -14.11 -9.71 -7.91
N GLU A 245 -15.05 -9.01 -8.54
CA GLU A 245 -16.26 -9.61 -9.08
C GLU A 245 -16.01 -10.51 -10.30
N SER A 246 -15.02 -10.19 -11.12
CA SER A 246 -14.71 -10.92 -12.35
C SER A 246 -13.63 -12.00 -12.19
N ALA A 247 -12.69 -11.80 -11.25
CA ALA A 247 -11.51 -12.64 -11.13
C ALA A 247 -11.38 -13.40 -9.81
N SER A 248 -12.26 -13.14 -8.80
CA SER A 248 -12.13 -13.79 -7.50
C SER A 248 -13.44 -14.42 -7.03
N PRO A 249 -13.46 -15.72 -6.71
CA PRO A 249 -14.58 -16.36 -6.02
C PRO A 249 -14.68 -15.93 -4.56
N THR A 250 -13.60 -15.37 -4.00
CA THR A 250 -13.44 -15.05 -2.59
C THR A 250 -14.00 -13.67 -2.25
N PRO A 251 -14.98 -13.56 -1.32
CA PRO A 251 -15.46 -12.27 -0.86
C PRO A 251 -14.40 -11.48 -0.10
N LEU A 252 -14.46 -10.15 -0.18
CA LEU A 252 -13.58 -9.25 0.56
C LEU A 252 -13.80 -9.33 2.09
N PHE A 253 -15.03 -9.62 2.51
CA PHE A 253 -15.42 -9.74 3.90
C PHE A 253 -15.95 -11.14 4.20
N ILE A 254 -15.72 -11.61 5.41
CA ILE A 254 -16.08 -12.96 5.85
C ILE A 254 -17.57 -13.27 5.80
N TRP A 255 -18.42 -12.24 5.83
CA TRP A 255 -19.91 -12.39 5.68
C TRP A 255 -20.40 -12.28 4.25
N GLY A 256 -19.51 -12.07 3.28
CA GLY A 256 -19.85 -12.01 1.87
C GLY A 256 -20.19 -13.39 1.31
N THR A 257 -20.96 -13.43 0.22
CA THR A 257 -21.26 -14.67 -0.49
C THR A 257 -20.20 -14.96 -1.55
N PRO A 258 -19.67 -16.19 -1.63
CA PRO A 258 -18.79 -16.63 -2.70
C PRO A 258 -19.47 -16.52 -4.08
N ARG A 259 -18.64 -16.37 -5.12
CA ARG A 259 -19.08 -16.27 -6.50
C ARG A 259 -18.50 -17.40 -7.34
N THR A 260 -19.18 -17.75 -8.41
CA THR A 260 -18.64 -18.64 -9.42
C THR A 260 -17.88 -17.80 -10.45
N VAL A 261 -16.62 -18.12 -10.69
CA VAL A 261 -15.75 -17.47 -11.67
C VAL A 261 -15.25 -18.52 -12.65
N ASN A 262 -15.30 -18.21 -13.94
CA ASN A 262 -14.75 -19.05 -14.98
C ASN A 262 -13.36 -18.54 -15.35
N PHE A 263 -12.33 -19.33 -15.05
CA PHE A 263 -10.95 -18.98 -15.34
C PHE A 263 -10.54 -19.44 -16.73
N THR A 264 -9.80 -18.59 -17.44
CA THR A 264 -9.14 -18.93 -18.71
C THR A 264 -7.68 -19.32 -18.49
N ASN A 265 -7.10 -18.87 -17.38
CA ASN A 265 -5.70 -19.12 -17.01
C ASN A 265 -5.66 -20.04 -15.77
N PRO A 266 -5.05 -21.25 -15.88
CA PRO A 266 -4.96 -22.21 -14.78
C PRO A 266 -4.20 -21.67 -13.55
N HIS A 267 -3.25 -20.74 -13.73
CA HIS A 267 -2.50 -20.17 -12.62
C HIS A 267 -3.34 -19.20 -11.79
N LEU A 268 -4.19 -18.39 -12.47
CA LEU A 268 -5.18 -17.57 -11.78
C LEU A 268 -6.21 -18.43 -11.05
N GLU A 269 -6.67 -19.52 -11.67
CA GLU A 269 -7.58 -20.47 -11.03
C GLU A 269 -6.95 -21.06 -9.76
N LYS A 270 -5.72 -21.59 -9.84
CA LYS A 270 -5.00 -22.15 -8.69
C LYS A 270 -4.88 -21.14 -7.55
N TYR A 271 -4.48 -19.91 -7.84
CA TYR A 271 -4.37 -18.85 -6.84
C TYR A 271 -5.71 -18.50 -6.18
N HIS A 272 -6.74 -18.29 -6.99
CA HIS A 272 -8.02 -17.81 -6.49
C HIS A 272 -8.85 -18.92 -5.86
N SER A 273 -8.87 -20.13 -6.43
CA SER A 273 -9.70 -21.25 -5.96
C SER A 273 -9.03 -22.02 -4.82
N GLU A 274 -7.72 -22.28 -4.88
CA GLU A 274 -7.03 -23.05 -3.86
C GLU A 274 -6.58 -22.18 -2.69
N TRP A 275 -5.77 -21.14 -2.93
CA TRP A 275 -5.20 -20.34 -1.86
C TRP A 275 -6.18 -19.30 -1.30
N SER A 276 -6.75 -18.47 -2.17
CA SER A 276 -7.61 -17.37 -1.75
C SER A 276 -8.91 -17.86 -1.15
N PHE A 277 -9.60 -18.76 -1.85
CA PHE A 277 -10.88 -19.31 -1.41
C PHE A 277 -10.74 -20.22 -0.18
N ALA A 278 -9.69 -21.04 -0.09
CA ALA A 278 -9.42 -21.83 1.11
C ALA A 278 -9.20 -20.94 2.36
N THR A 279 -8.59 -19.76 2.18
CA THR A 279 -8.44 -18.78 3.27
C THR A 279 -9.80 -18.27 3.76
N TYR A 280 -10.74 -18.02 2.86
CA TYR A 280 -12.12 -17.64 3.21
C TYR A 280 -12.86 -18.80 3.87
N GLN A 281 -12.85 -20.02 3.28
CA GLN A 281 -13.53 -21.19 3.81
C GLN A 281 -13.09 -21.52 5.24
N ARG A 282 -11.79 -21.44 5.53
CA ARG A 282 -11.27 -21.64 6.88
C ARG A 282 -11.90 -20.69 7.89
N GLN A 283 -12.24 -19.47 7.51
CA GLN A 283 -12.84 -18.47 8.39
C GLN A 283 -14.36 -18.65 8.58
N GLN A 284 -15.00 -19.58 7.88
CA GLN A 284 -16.42 -19.91 8.08
C GLN A 284 -16.65 -20.84 9.29
N GLU A 285 -15.59 -21.50 9.78
CA GLU A 285 -15.63 -22.33 10.98
C GLU A 285 -15.04 -21.57 12.18
N LEU A 286 -15.62 -21.71 13.37
CA LEU A 286 -15.22 -20.97 14.56
C LEU A 286 -13.72 -21.12 14.87
N ASN A 287 -13.20 -22.34 14.87
CA ASN A 287 -11.78 -22.60 15.16
C ASN A 287 -10.85 -22.01 14.10
N GLY A 288 -11.23 -22.12 12.82
CA GLY A 288 -10.52 -21.53 11.71
C GLY A 288 -10.56 -19.99 11.74
N TYR A 289 -11.70 -19.41 12.09
CA TYR A 289 -11.86 -17.98 12.31
C TYR A 289 -10.96 -17.45 13.42
N LEU A 290 -11.03 -18.05 14.62
CA LEU A 290 -10.22 -17.63 15.77
C LEU A 290 -8.72 -17.76 15.49
N SER A 291 -8.29 -18.85 14.85
CA SER A 291 -6.89 -19.04 14.47
C SER A 291 -6.42 -17.99 13.45
N THR A 292 -7.27 -17.63 12.47
CA THR A 292 -6.97 -16.60 11.48
C THR A 292 -6.91 -15.21 12.11
N VAL A 293 -7.87 -14.85 12.96
CA VAL A 293 -7.85 -13.58 13.70
C VAL A 293 -6.59 -13.49 14.58
N SER A 294 -6.22 -14.56 15.28
CA SER A 294 -4.99 -14.63 16.08
C SER A 294 -3.74 -14.42 15.22
N LEU A 295 -3.67 -15.04 14.05
CA LEU A 295 -2.55 -14.85 13.11
C LEU A 295 -2.48 -13.42 12.60
N LYS A 296 -3.61 -12.83 12.19
CA LYS A 296 -3.69 -11.42 11.77
C LYS A 296 -3.25 -10.48 12.90
N ALA A 297 -3.75 -10.71 14.13
CA ALA A 297 -3.38 -9.92 15.30
C ALA A 297 -1.88 -10.03 15.62
N SER A 298 -1.30 -11.23 15.55
CA SER A 298 0.13 -11.43 15.78
C SER A 298 0.98 -10.72 14.72
N ARG A 299 0.58 -10.75 13.45
CA ARG A 299 1.21 -9.98 12.37
C ARG A 299 1.11 -8.47 12.62
N LEU A 300 -0.06 -7.98 13.04
CA LEU A 300 -0.26 -6.58 13.38
C LEU A 300 0.66 -6.15 14.52
N ILE A 301 0.64 -6.89 15.63
CA ILE A 301 1.45 -6.61 16.81
C ILE A 301 2.94 -6.61 16.44
N GLY A 302 3.41 -7.63 15.76
CA GLY A 302 4.82 -7.78 15.36
C GLY A 302 5.33 -6.66 14.46
N ASN A 303 4.46 -6.10 13.61
CA ASN A 303 4.83 -4.99 12.70
C ASN A 303 4.64 -3.61 13.33
N LEU A 304 3.61 -3.41 14.16
CA LEU A 304 3.23 -2.10 14.67
C LEU A 304 3.77 -1.83 16.08
N ILE A 305 3.71 -2.83 16.96
CA ILE A 305 4.13 -2.70 18.37
C ILE A 305 5.56 -3.24 18.52
N VAL A 306 6.50 -2.53 17.92
CA VAL A 306 7.92 -2.92 17.99
C VAL A 306 8.47 -2.67 19.39
N PHE A 307 9.16 -3.68 19.99
CA PHE A 307 9.93 -3.44 21.20
C PHE A 307 11.00 -2.34 20.97
N PRO A 308 11.16 -1.37 21.89
CA PRO A 308 10.49 -1.23 23.19
C PRO A 308 9.23 -0.34 23.19
N LEU A 309 8.71 0.07 22.03
CA LEU A 309 7.61 1.05 21.93
C LEU A 309 6.32 0.58 22.61
N GLY A 310 6.07 -0.74 22.63
CA GLY A 310 4.93 -1.33 23.32
C GLY A 310 4.86 -0.99 24.81
N ILE A 311 6.01 -0.74 25.46
CA ILE A 311 6.09 -0.32 26.85
C ILE A 311 5.37 1.01 27.07
N PHE A 312 5.39 1.92 26.09
CA PHE A 312 4.67 3.18 26.18
C PHE A 312 3.16 3.00 26.24
N LEU A 313 2.62 1.98 25.59
CA LEU A 313 1.18 1.67 25.59
C LEU A 313 0.69 1.09 26.92
N VAL A 314 1.57 0.62 27.80
CA VAL A 314 1.19 0.21 29.17
C VAL A 314 0.53 1.36 29.93
N MET A 315 0.86 2.61 29.58
CA MET A 315 0.20 3.80 30.17
C MET A 315 -1.21 4.08 29.62
N LEU A 316 -1.70 3.30 28.66
CA LEU A 316 -2.99 3.54 28.00
C LEU A 316 -4.16 3.71 29.00
N PRO A 317 -4.34 2.87 30.05
CA PRO A 317 -5.43 3.04 31.00
C PRO A 317 -5.43 4.41 31.72
N TRP A 318 -4.25 4.96 31.99
CA TRP A 318 -4.12 6.25 32.67
C TRP A 318 -4.33 7.44 31.72
N ILE A 319 -3.88 7.32 30.45
CA ILE A 319 -4.02 8.38 29.44
C ILE A 319 -5.41 8.42 28.80
N LEU A 320 -6.21 7.34 28.88
CA LEU A 320 -7.60 7.30 28.40
C LEU A 320 -8.55 8.26 29.17
N LYS A 321 -8.07 8.97 30.21
CA LYS A 321 -8.80 10.09 30.81
C LYS A 321 -8.88 11.34 29.91
N ASP A 322 -7.97 11.45 28.93
CA ASP A 322 -7.96 12.53 27.94
C ASP A 322 -8.88 12.18 26.76
N ARG A 323 -9.86 13.04 26.47
CA ARG A 323 -10.82 12.86 25.36
C ARG A 323 -10.18 12.68 23.99
N TRP A 324 -8.99 13.28 23.76
CA TRP A 324 -8.27 13.17 22.50
C TRP A 324 -7.59 11.81 22.37
N VAL A 325 -7.12 11.28 23.50
CA VAL A 325 -6.60 9.91 23.56
C VAL A 325 -7.73 8.91 23.37
N GLN A 326 -8.90 9.14 24.00
CA GLN A 326 -10.09 8.31 23.77
C GLN A 326 -10.48 8.27 22.30
N PHE A 327 -10.57 9.43 21.65
CA PHE A 327 -10.88 9.52 20.23
C PHE A 327 -9.86 8.75 19.39
N ALA A 328 -8.56 9.00 19.59
CA ALA A 328 -7.51 8.32 18.84
C ALA A 328 -7.52 6.80 19.04
N ALA A 329 -7.67 6.35 20.29
CA ALA A 329 -7.74 4.92 20.62
C ALA A 329 -8.99 4.27 20.01
N MET A 330 -10.14 4.94 20.05
CA MET A 330 -11.38 4.44 19.45
C MET A 330 -11.26 4.28 17.94
N VAL A 331 -10.69 5.26 17.23
CA VAL A 331 -10.54 5.20 15.76
C VAL A 331 -9.54 4.11 15.38
N VAL A 332 -8.39 4.02 16.05
CA VAL A 332 -7.42 2.95 15.81
C VAL A 332 -8.05 1.58 16.07
N LEU A 333 -8.76 1.43 17.19
CA LEU A 333 -9.42 0.16 17.54
C LEU A 333 -10.52 -0.21 16.52
N LEU A 334 -11.32 0.77 16.07
CA LEU A 334 -12.35 0.55 15.04
C LEU A 334 -11.76 -0.07 13.77
N ILE A 335 -10.71 0.55 13.21
CA ILE A 335 -10.08 0.04 12.00
C ILE A 335 -9.44 -1.33 12.26
N CYS A 336 -8.73 -1.50 13.39
CA CYS A 336 -8.18 -2.81 13.76
C CYS A 336 -9.25 -3.90 13.83
N LEU A 337 -10.40 -3.63 14.47
CA LEU A 337 -11.48 -4.62 14.61
C LEU A 337 -12.10 -4.97 13.26
N VAL A 338 -12.36 -3.97 12.42
CA VAL A 338 -12.92 -4.20 11.09
C VAL A 338 -11.99 -5.06 10.24
N ASP A 339 -10.69 -4.75 10.21
CA ASP A 339 -9.73 -5.49 9.40
C ASP A 339 -9.40 -6.87 9.96
N LEU A 340 -9.21 -7.00 11.28
CA LEU A 340 -8.87 -8.27 11.89
C LEU A 340 -10.05 -9.26 11.88
N CYS A 341 -11.25 -8.76 12.19
CA CYS A 341 -12.43 -9.60 12.40
C CYS A 341 -13.34 -9.68 11.16
N GLY A 342 -13.32 -8.67 10.29
CA GLY A 342 -14.26 -8.57 9.18
C GLY A 342 -13.67 -8.86 7.80
N ALA A 343 -12.47 -8.38 7.51
CA ALA A 343 -11.84 -8.60 6.22
C ALA A 343 -11.35 -10.04 6.05
N THR A 344 -11.53 -10.64 4.88
CA THR A 344 -11.01 -12.00 4.57
C THR A 344 -9.48 -12.01 4.64
N PHE A 345 -8.83 -11.01 4.07
CA PHE A 345 -7.37 -10.83 4.09
C PHE A 345 -6.96 -9.69 4.98
N PHE A 346 -5.71 -9.72 5.45
CA PHE A 346 -5.14 -8.64 6.25
C PHE A 346 -3.67 -8.42 5.90
N GLN A 347 -3.36 -7.13 5.72
CA GLN A 347 -1.98 -6.65 5.58
C GLN A 347 -1.76 -5.42 6.48
N PRO A 348 -0.57 -5.25 7.10
CA PRO A 348 -0.32 -4.13 8.02
C PRO A 348 -0.57 -2.74 7.44
N HIS A 349 -0.48 -2.57 6.11
CA HIS A 349 -0.72 -1.29 5.45
C HIS A 349 -2.22 -0.91 5.33
N TYR A 350 -3.15 -1.79 5.71
CA TYR A 350 -4.58 -1.44 5.83
C TYR A 350 -4.78 -0.42 6.95
N LEU A 351 -3.96 -0.48 8.01
CA LEU A 351 -4.01 0.50 9.09
C LEU A 351 -3.29 1.82 8.77
N ALA A 352 -2.70 1.97 7.59
CA ALA A 352 -1.96 3.17 7.20
C ALA A 352 -2.71 4.50 7.47
N PRO A 353 -4.03 4.63 7.20
CA PRO A 353 -4.78 5.85 7.50
C PRO A 353 -4.72 6.29 8.97
N VAL A 354 -4.61 5.34 9.92
CA VAL A 354 -4.66 5.59 11.36
C VAL A 354 -3.30 5.49 12.06
N ILE A 355 -2.23 5.15 11.36
CA ILE A 355 -0.86 5.18 11.88
C ILE A 355 -0.51 6.51 12.56
N PRO A 356 -0.89 7.69 12.04
CA PRO A 356 -0.63 8.96 12.72
C PRO A 356 -1.24 9.05 14.12
N LEU A 357 -2.45 8.51 14.32
CA LEU A 357 -3.09 8.43 15.63
C LEU A 357 -2.40 7.40 16.53
N PHE A 358 -1.96 6.28 15.99
CA PHE A 358 -1.19 5.30 16.75
C PHE A 358 0.13 5.89 17.26
N ILE A 359 0.87 6.63 16.44
CA ILE A 359 2.06 7.38 16.85
C ILE A 359 1.72 8.40 17.97
N PHE A 360 0.59 9.09 17.85
CA PHE A 360 0.12 9.97 18.92
C PHE A 360 -0.09 9.22 20.24
N LEU A 361 -0.69 8.02 20.23
CA LEU A 361 -0.88 7.20 21.44
C LEU A 361 0.46 6.81 22.07
N LEU A 362 1.45 6.39 21.27
CA LEU A 362 2.81 6.08 21.74
C LEU A 362 3.47 7.30 22.40
N ILE A 363 3.37 8.46 21.78
CA ILE A 363 3.93 9.71 22.33
C ILE A 363 3.23 10.13 23.63
N GLN A 364 1.93 9.97 23.71
CA GLN A 364 1.21 10.24 24.96
C GLN A 364 1.59 9.26 26.07
N GLY A 365 1.76 7.99 25.76
CA GLY A 365 2.27 7.00 26.71
C GLY A 365 3.68 7.36 27.21
N ALA A 366 4.60 7.70 26.30
CA ALA A 366 5.95 8.15 26.67
C ALA A 366 5.93 9.40 27.58
N ARG A 367 5.05 10.36 27.30
CA ARG A 367 4.85 11.55 28.12
C ARG A 367 4.39 11.20 29.53
N HIS A 368 3.48 10.24 29.68
CA HIS A 368 3.01 9.78 30.99
C HIS A 368 4.08 9.01 31.74
N TRP A 369 4.83 8.15 31.10
CA TRP A 369 5.98 7.48 31.73
C TRP A 369 6.99 8.45 32.29
N ARG A 370 7.23 9.60 31.62
CA ARG A 370 8.13 10.63 32.09
C ARG A 370 7.74 11.23 33.43
N VAL A 371 6.43 11.32 33.73
CA VAL A 371 5.88 11.95 34.94
C VAL A 371 5.16 10.95 35.88
N ALA A 372 5.11 9.67 35.52
CA ALA A 372 4.51 8.63 36.35
C ALA A 372 5.20 8.59 37.72
N GLY A 373 4.43 8.44 38.82
CA GLY A 373 4.76 8.43 40.24
C GLY A 373 6.13 7.87 40.70
N TRP A 374 7.21 8.30 40.05
CA TRP A 374 8.57 7.93 40.40
C TRP A 374 8.98 8.61 41.71
N LYS A 375 9.60 7.88 42.63
CA LYS A 375 10.14 8.45 43.88
C LYS A 375 11.17 9.56 43.62
N ASP A 376 11.92 9.42 42.49
CA ASP A 376 12.90 10.39 42.02
C ASP A 376 12.41 10.98 40.69
N ARG A 377 12.30 12.32 40.59
CA ARG A 377 11.83 13.06 39.42
C ARG A 377 12.70 12.84 38.17
N ASN A 378 13.95 12.42 38.31
CA ASN A 378 14.86 12.17 37.19
C ASN A 378 14.66 10.78 36.58
N ARG A 379 14.06 9.82 37.27
CA ARG A 379 13.92 8.42 36.78
C ARG A 379 13.01 8.32 35.56
N GLY A 380 11.90 9.05 35.55
CA GLY A 380 10.99 9.04 34.40
C GLY A 380 11.62 9.53 33.09
N PRO A 381 12.28 10.70 33.07
CA PRO A 381 13.04 11.16 31.91
C PRO A 381 14.12 10.17 31.45
N VAL A 382 14.91 9.62 32.38
CA VAL A 382 15.96 8.63 32.07
C VAL A 382 15.37 7.35 31.50
N PHE A 383 14.28 6.85 32.05
CA PHE A 383 13.57 5.68 31.55
C PHE A 383 13.10 5.85 30.11
N VAL A 384 12.40 6.97 29.81
CA VAL A 384 11.92 7.26 28.44
C VAL A 384 13.09 7.47 27.48
N ALA A 385 14.15 8.16 27.90
CA ALA A 385 15.35 8.32 27.07
C ALA A 385 16.04 6.97 26.78
N GLY A 386 16.17 6.11 27.81
CA GLY A 386 16.74 4.77 27.65
C GLY A 386 15.96 3.91 26.65
N LEU A 387 14.63 3.85 26.76
CA LEU A 387 13.77 3.14 25.81
C LEU A 387 13.88 3.73 24.39
N SER A 388 13.96 5.06 24.27
CA SER A 388 14.12 5.71 22.96
C SER A 388 15.47 5.37 22.33
N LEU A 389 16.57 5.33 23.10
CA LEU A 389 17.88 4.92 22.62
C LEU A 389 17.91 3.45 22.20
N ILE A 390 17.26 2.56 22.98
CA ILE A 390 17.12 1.14 22.62
C ILE A 390 16.35 1.01 21.30
N PHE A 391 15.26 1.74 21.14
CA PHE A 391 14.48 1.74 19.88
C PHE A 391 15.33 2.20 18.70
N ILE A 392 16.07 3.29 18.83
CA ILE A 392 16.97 3.81 17.79
C ILE A 392 18.03 2.76 17.43
N ALA A 393 18.71 2.20 18.42
CA ALA A 393 19.72 1.16 18.22
C ALA A 393 19.13 -0.06 17.49
N MET A 394 17.97 -0.56 17.92
CA MET A 394 17.29 -1.68 17.27
C MET A 394 16.85 -1.36 15.84
N SER A 395 16.40 -0.14 15.56
CA SER A 395 16.05 0.30 14.21
C SER A 395 17.27 0.26 13.29
N PHE A 396 18.43 0.80 13.72
CA PHE A 396 19.66 0.72 12.96
C PHE A 396 20.18 -0.71 12.81
N THR A 397 20.09 -1.55 13.84
CA THR A 397 20.43 -2.98 13.73
C THR A 397 19.57 -3.69 12.69
N ARG A 398 18.26 -3.41 12.65
CA ARG A 398 17.36 -3.98 11.64
C ARG A 398 17.70 -3.49 10.23
N ILE A 399 18.03 -2.21 10.05
CA ILE A 399 18.50 -1.66 8.76
C ILE A 399 19.78 -2.37 8.33
N TRP A 400 20.72 -2.52 9.25
CA TRP A 400 21.99 -3.21 8.97
C TRP A 400 21.77 -4.68 8.61
N LEU A 401 20.97 -5.41 9.36
CA LEU A 401 20.58 -6.79 9.04
C LEU A 401 19.92 -6.87 7.66
N TYR A 402 18.94 -6.01 7.36
CA TYR A 402 18.31 -5.97 6.04
C TYR A 402 19.34 -5.75 4.91
N ALA A 403 20.30 -4.87 5.13
CA ALA A 403 21.34 -4.58 4.15
C ALA A 403 22.38 -5.69 3.99
N SER A 404 22.72 -6.41 5.09
CA SER A 404 23.84 -7.37 5.14
C SER A 404 23.41 -8.84 5.00
N THR A 405 22.10 -9.17 5.03
CA THR A 405 21.64 -10.56 4.97
C THR A 405 21.79 -11.11 3.56
N PRO A 406 22.64 -12.13 3.33
CA PRO A 406 22.82 -12.77 2.04
C PRO A 406 21.67 -13.72 1.68
N ASP A 407 21.02 -14.31 2.69
CA ASP A 407 19.89 -15.23 2.47
C ASP A 407 18.64 -14.47 2.02
N LEU A 408 18.28 -14.70 0.79
CA LEU A 408 17.12 -14.08 0.15
C LEU A 408 15.91 -15.02 0.27
N PRO A 409 14.75 -14.52 0.72
CA PRO A 409 13.51 -15.30 0.62
C PRO A 409 13.27 -15.76 -0.83
N PRO A 410 12.56 -16.89 -1.06
CA PRO A 410 12.31 -17.40 -2.41
C PRO A 410 11.78 -16.34 -3.38
N GLN A 411 10.82 -15.53 -2.96
CA GLN A 411 10.25 -14.42 -3.76
C GLN A 411 11.32 -13.41 -4.22
N TYR A 412 12.32 -13.16 -3.41
CA TYR A 412 13.38 -12.23 -3.78
C TYR A 412 14.38 -12.87 -4.77
N LYS A 413 14.68 -14.18 -4.63
CA LYS A 413 15.54 -14.90 -5.57
C LYS A 413 14.95 -14.88 -6.98
N ILE A 414 13.66 -15.20 -7.11
CA ILE A 414 12.93 -15.20 -8.39
C ILE A 414 12.87 -13.79 -8.98
N ALA A 415 12.54 -12.78 -8.15
CA ALA A 415 12.52 -11.40 -8.61
C ALA A 415 13.91 -10.92 -9.08
N LEU A 416 14.98 -11.37 -8.42
CA LEU A 416 16.35 -11.07 -8.83
C LEU A 416 16.69 -11.74 -10.18
N GLN A 417 16.42 -13.04 -10.33
CA GLN A 417 16.59 -13.77 -11.60
C GLN A 417 15.85 -13.08 -12.75
N ARG A 418 14.58 -12.68 -12.50
CA ARG A 418 13.79 -11.94 -13.49
C ARG A 418 14.42 -10.59 -13.86
N SER A 419 14.90 -9.84 -12.85
CA SER A 419 15.56 -8.55 -13.07
C SER A 419 16.85 -8.70 -13.87
N GLU A 420 17.70 -9.67 -13.53
CA GLU A 420 18.94 -9.97 -14.23
C GLU A 420 18.69 -10.39 -15.69
N LEU A 421 17.63 -11.19 -15.90
CA LEU A 421 17.26 -11.63 -17.24
C LEU A 421 16.78 -10.45 -18.12
N ILE A 422 15.97 -9.53 -17.52
CA ILE A 422 15.55 -8.30 -18.20
C ILE A 422 16.75 -7.44 -18.60
N GLU A 423 17.73 -7.27 -17.72
CA GLU A 423 18.93 -6.47 -18.05
C GLU A 423 19.78 -7.13 -19.15
N LYS A 424 19.89 -8.47 -19.17
CA LYS A 424 20.55 -9.20 -20.24
C LYS A 424 19.83 -9.03 -21.59
N LEU A 425 18.50 -9.09 -21.61
CA LEU A 425 17.69 -8.91 -22.82
C LEU A 425 17.80 -7.47 -23.33
N LYS A 426 17.67 -6.48 -22.47
CA LYS A 426 17.81 -5.05 -22.84
C LYS A 426 19.18 -4.68 -23.39
N ALA A 427 20.23 -5.43 -23.04
CA ALA A 427 21.56 -5.22 -23.60
C ALA A 427 21.69 -5.71 -25.05
N GLN A 428 20.70 -6.42 -25.58
CA GLN A 428 20.66 -6.90 -26.98
C GLN A 428 20.11 -5.82 -27.92
N PRO A 429 20.51 -5.81 -29.18
CA PRO A 429 20.08 -4.77 -30.13
C PRO A 429 18.63 -4.93 -30.62
N LYS A 430 18.03 -6.10 -30.45
CA LYS A 430 16.65 -6.41 -30.83
C LYS A 430 15.75 -6.48 -29.65
N LYS A 431 14.47 -6.16 -29.85
CA LYS A 431 13.41 -6.39 -28.88
C LYS A 431 13.13 -7.89 -28.75
N ASP A 432 12.63 -8.30 -27.59
CA ASP A 432 12.41 -9.70 -27.25
C ASP A 432 10.94 -10.02 -26.95
N LEU A 433 10.52 -11.23 -27.33
CA LEU A 433 9.30 -11.89 -26.87
C LEU A 433 9.71 -13.15 -26.10
N VAL A 434 9.31 -13.26 -24.84
CA VAL A 434 9.68 -14.39 -23.99
C VAL A 434 8.43 -15.13 -23.55
N PHE A 435 8.27 -16.36 -24.02
CA PHE A 435 7.24 -17.27 -23.55
C PHE A 435 7.65 -17.90 -22.22
N VAL A 436 6.72 -17.97 -21.29
CA VAL A 436 6.94 -18.52 -19.95
C VAL A 436 6.19 -19.83 -19.81
N LYS A 437 6.94 -20.89 -19.52
CA LYS A 437 6.42 -22.21 -19.18
C LYS A 437 6.34 -22.34 -17.68
N TYR A 438 5.19 -22.77 -17.17
CA TYR A 438 4.96 -23.15 -15.80
C TYR A 438 4.70 -24.64 -15.69
N SER A 439 5.17 -25.26 -14.62
CA SER A 439 4.79 -26.63 -14.26
C SER A 439 3.41 -26.66 -13.59
N THR A 440 2.80 -27.83 -13.48
CA THR A 440 1.55 -28.04 -12.73
C THR A 440 1.71 -27.68 -11.24
N GLU A 441 2.91 -27.87 -10.70
CA GLU A 441 3.24 -27.57 -9.30
C GLU A 441 3.71 -26.14 -9.06
N HIS A 442 3.74 -25.31 -10.10
CA HIS A 442 4.17 -23.91 -9.99
C HIS A 442 3.40 -23.17 -8.89
N ASP A 443 4.12 -22.44 -8.05
CA ASP A 443 3.52 -21.55 -7.06
C ASP A 443 3.04 -20.25 -7.74
N PRO A 444 1.73 -20.01 -7.84
CA PRO A 444 1.19 -18.85 -8.55
C PRO A 444 1.59 -17.50 -7.93
N HIS A 445 2.20 -17.48 -6.73
CA HIS A 445 2.77 -16.27 -6.16
C HIS A 445 4.04 -15.79 -6.89
N PHE A 446 4.61 -16.61 -7.79
CA PHE A 446 5.86 -16.33 -8.50
C PHE A 446 5.64 -16.05 -10.01
N GLU A 447 4.58 -15.32 -10.33
CA GLU A 447 4.23 -14.96 -11.70
C GLU A 447 5.34 -14.15 -12.40
N TRP A 448 5.65 -14.51 -13.64
CA TRP A 448 6.64 -13.85 -14.48
C TRP A 448 6.01 -12.90 -15.51
N VAL A 449 4.77 -13.17 -15.93
CA VAL A 449 4.11 -12.45 -17.02
C VAL A 449 3.55 -11.12 -16.51
N TYR A 450 4.42 -10.12 -16.48
CA TYR A 450 4.09 -8.72 -16.23
C TYR A 450 4.70 -7.84 -17.30
N ASN A 451 3.88 -7.06 -17.97
CA ASN A 451 4.27 -6.20 -19.07
C ASN A 451 4.11 -4.71 -18.74
N ARG A 452 4.75 -3.87 -19.53
CA ARG A 452 4.62 -2.42 -19.47
C ARG A 452 3.25 -1.96 -19.97
N ALA A 453 2.92 -0.68 -19.73
CA ALA A 453 1.67 -0.06 -20.17
C ALA A 453 1.50 -0.08 -21.71
N ASP A 454 2.57 0.08 -22.46
CA ASP A 454 2.61 -0.12 -23.92
C ASP A 454 3.36 -1.42 -24.21
N ILE A 455 2.60 -2.50 -24.39
CA ILE A 455 3.15 -3.84 -24.65
C ILE A 455 3.91 -3.87 -25.98
N ASP A 456 3.38 -3.24 -27.00
CA ASP A 456 3.97 -3.28 -28.36
C ASP A 456 5.31 -2.53 -28.44
N ARG A 457 5.46 -1.47 -27.63
CA ARG A 457 6.71 -0.70 -27.58
C ARG A 457 7.73 -1.24 -26.59
N ALA A 458 7.32 -2.14 -25.67
CA ALA A 458 8.22 -2.69 -24.66
C ALA A 458 9.44 -3.37 -25.29
N GLU A 459 10.61 -3.23 -24.68
CA GLU A 459 11.84 -3.93 -25.12
C GLU A 459 11.72 -5.43 -24.92
N VAL A 460 11.13 -5.86 -23.82
CA VAL A 460 10.86 -7.26 -23.47
C VAL A 460 9.37 -7.44 -23.25
N VAL A 461 8.75 -8.37 -23.94
CA VAL A 461 7.35 -8.79 -23.75
C VAL A 461 7.33 -10.21 -23.19
N TRP A 462 6.62 -10.40 -22.11
CA TRP A 462 6.40 -11.68 -21.45
C TRP A 462 5.04 -12.25 -21.83
N ALA A 463 4.97 -13.53 -22.17
CA ALA A 463 3.74 -14.17 -22.62
C ALA A 463 3.57 -15.57 -22.03
N HIS A 464 2.35 -15.95 -21.64
CA HIS A 464 2.01 -17.34 -21.35
C HIS A 464 2.06 -18.19 -22.62
N ILE A 465 2.49 -19.44 -22.48
CA ILE A 465 2.36 -20.45 -23.53
C ILE A 465 0.88 -20.88 -23.55
N LEU A 466 0.20 -20.63 -24.67
CA LEU A 466 -1.14 -21.12 -24.99
C LEU A 466 -1.05 -22.26 -26.00
N ASP A 467 -2.17 -22.59 -26.67
CA ASP A 467 -2.13 -23.57 -27.75
C ASP A 467 -1.27 -23.09 -28.92
N GLU A 468 -0.81 -24.05 -29.74
CA GLU A 468 0.11 -23.82 -30.85
C GLU A 468 -0.38 -22.72 -31.82
N LYS A 469 -1.68 -22.75 -32.14
CA LYS A 469 -2.28 -21.81 -33.09
C LYS A 469 -2.28 -20.36 -32.54
N GLU A 470 -2.57 -20.18 -31.26
CA GLU A 470 -2.55 -18.85 -30.63
C GLU A 470 -1.09 -18.37 -30.46
N ASN A 471 -0.16 -19.26 -30.09
CA ASN A 471 1.25 -18.91 -29.99
C ASN A 471 1.81 -18.49 -31.38
N ASP A 472 1.49 -19.21 -32.45
CA ASP A 472 1.88 -18.84 -33.81
C ASP A 472 1.36 -17.49 -34.27
N LYS A 473 0.11 -17.13 -33.85
CA LYS A 473 -0.44 -15.81 -34.16
C LYS A 473 0.36 -14.72 -33.45
N LEU A 474 0.69 -14.92 -32.15
CA LEU A 474 1.48 -13.96 -31.37
C LEU A 474 2.89 -13.81 -31.94
N ILE A 475 3.55 -14.93 -32.34
CA ILE A 475 4.85 -14.93 -32.98
C ILE A 475 4.83 -14.14 -34.29
N LYS A 476 3.81 -14.34 -35.11
CA LYS A 476 3.63 -13.57 -36.36
C LYS A 476 3.37 -12.09 -36.11
N TYR A 477 2.64 -11.76 -35.05
CA TYR A 477 2.37 -10.36 -34.66
C TYR A 477 3.67 -9.63 -34.25
N PHE A 478 4.54 -10.30 -33.50
CA PHE A 478 5.84 -9.78 -33.07
C PHE A 478 7.01 -10.31 -33.93
N ALA A 479 6.83 -10.41 -35.26
CA ALA A 479 7.82 -10.93 -36.16
C ALA A 479 9.16 -10.16 -36.19
N ASP A 480 9.18 -8.92 -35.71
CA ASP A 480 10.37 -8.07 -35.58
C ASP A 480 11.20 -8.37 -34.31
N ARG A 481 10.71 -9.25 -33.43
CA ARG A 481 11.33 -9.55 -32.12
C ARG A 481 12.12 -10.86 -32.23
N GLN A 482 13.11 -10.97 -31.35
CA GLN A 482 13.77 -12.22 -31.03
C GLN A 482 12.89 -13.02 -30.07
N ILE A 483 12.70 -14.31 -30.33
CA ILE A 483 11.72 -15.12 -29.61
C ILE A 483 12.45 -16.18 -28.79
N TRP A 484 12.09 -16.18 -27.50
CA TRP A 484 12.65 -17.05 -26.49
C TRP A 484 11.55 -17.74 -25.69
N TRP A 485 11.93 -18.80 -25.01
CA TRP A 485 11.10 -19.32 -23.91
C TRP A 485 11.95 -19.64 -22.69
N ILE A 486 11.30 -19.62 -21.51
CA ILE A 486 11.90 -19.96 -20.23
C ILE A 486 11.05 -21.01 -19.51
N ASP A 487 11.68 -21.82 -18.67
CA ASP A 487 11.00 -22.64 -17.66
C ASP A 487 11.09 -21.89 -16.32
N ALA A 488 9.94 -21.42 -15.84
CA ALA A 488 9.85 -20.60 -14.63
C ALA A 488 10.20 -21.37 -13.35
N ASP A 489 10.09 -22.70 -13.39
CA ASP A 489 10.33 -23.59 -12.25
C ASP A 489 11.73 -24.23 -12.26
N ALA A 490 12.55 -23.92 -13.27
CA ALA A 490 13.93 -24.37 -13.30
C ALA A 490 14.75 -23.74 -12.15
N GLU A 491 15.66 -24.52 -11.56
CA GLU A 491 16.56 -24.02 -10.51
C GLU A 491 17.36 -22.80 -10.98
N GLN A 492 17.80 -22.82 -12.23
CA GLN A 492 18.39 -21.70 -12.94
C GLN A 492 17.59 -21.42 -14.21
N VAL A 493 16.93 -20.26 -14.24
CA VAL A 493 16.15 -19.83 -15.41
C VAL A 493 17.08 -19.35 -16.52
N ILE A 494 16.98 -19.98 -17.69
CA ILE A 494 17.78 -19.66 -18.89
C ILE A 494 16.87 -19.37 -20.08
N LEU A 495 17.36 -18.56 -21.03
CA LEU A 495 16.69 -18.31 -22.31
C LEU A 495 16.94 -19.50 -23.26
N ASN A 496 15.88 -20.11 -23.74
CA ASN A 496 15.91 -21.17 -24.74
C ASN A 496 15.38 -20.67 -26.08
N PRO A 497 15.98 -21.09 -27.19
CA PRO A 497 15.45 -20.79 -28.52
C PRO A 497 14.04 -21.36 -28.73
N ILE A 498 13.23 -20.67 -29.56
CA ILE A 498 11.82 -21.03 -29.80
C ILE A 498 11.65 -22.43 -30.42
N GLU A 499 12.64 -22.90 -31.20
CA GLU A 499 12.57 -24.21 -31.87
C GLU A 499 12.37 -25.37 -30.89
N ASN A 500 12.78 -25.20 -29.66
CA ASN A 500 12.69 -26.19 -28.56
C ASN A 500 11.56 -25.90 -27.58
N MET A 501 10.61 -25.02 -27.92
CA MET A 501 9.50 -24.66 -27.04
C MET A 501 8.56 -25.86 -26.85
N PRO A 502 8.31 -26.31 -25.61
CA PRO A 502 7.36 -27.39 -25.36
C PRO A 502 5.94 -26.89 -25.62
N LEU A 503 5.16 -27.70 -26.33
CA LEU A 503 3.72 -27.44 -26.46
C LEU A 503 3.01 -27.74 -25.12
N PRO A 504 1.97 -27.01 -24.75
CA PRO A 504 1.15 -27.32 -23.57
C PRO A 504 0.54 -28.72 -23.78
N ARG A 505 0.64 -29.57 -22.75
CA ARG A 505 0.01 -30.90 -22.72
C ARG A 505 -1.45 -30.78 -22.34
#